data_c5b6494551cad78f1fde20734a73b3e6
#
_entry.id   c5b6494551cad78f1fde20734a73b3e6
#
_cell.length_a   1.000
_cell.length_b   1.000
_cell.length_c   1.000
_cell.angle_alpha   90.00
_cell.angle_beta   90.00
_cell.angle_gamma   90.00
#
_symmetry.space_group_name_H-M   'P 1'
#
loop_
_entity.id
_entity.type
_entity.pdbx_description
1 polymer ?
#
loop_
_entity_poly.entity_id
_entity_poly.type
_entity_poly.pdbx_seq_one_letter_code
_entity_poly.pdbx_strand_id
1 'polypeptide(L)'
;MSDFFSSGWSLFIALATLISLAACLVLLVFASRRKPMAGDNSTGHVFDEDLVEMNNPLPLWWVVLFVLTVLFSFVYVYAFPGLGASPGTLGWTSRGELEAEQAKVAAAMAKVYAEYAQQPAEALSRDVRAMAIGQRLFINNCSTCHGSDARGSKGFPNLTDGDWLHGGTPEKIEETITLGRIGMMPPMAAAVGSASDVRDLANYVMSLSGDPHNAIAAAAGRKKFAACAACHGAEGKGNQAIGAPNLADKVWLHGWGEAAIVDMIDHGKTNVMPAQGGRLTPAQIHLLASYVWSLSQSRQTASR
;
A
#
# COMPACT_ATOMS: atom_id res chain seq x y z
N MET A 1 23.58 -5.34 12.50
CA MET A 1 23.92 -3.93 12.76
C MET A 1 23.04 -3.44 13.90
N SER A 2 23.57 -2.66 14.84
CA SER A 2 22.75 -2.10 15.91
C SER A 2 21.86 -0.99 15.33
N ASP A 3 20.57 -0.98 15.68
CA ASP A 3 19.61 0.04 15.23
C ASP A 3 19.78 1.37 16.00
N PHE A 4 20.86 1.54 16.76
CA PHE A 4 21.13 2.74 17.52
C PHE A 4 21.89 3.78 16.72
N PHE A 5 21.43 5.03 16.78
CA PHE A 5 22.06 6.18 16.11
C PHE A 5 23.50 6.46 16.58
N SER A 6 23.88 6.03 17.80
CA SER A 6 25.22 6.17 18.33
C SER A 6 25.51 5.17 19.46
N SER A 7 26.79 4.93 19.75
CA SER A 7 27.24 4.12 20.88
C SER A 7 26.79 4.70 22.24
N GLY A 8 26.59 6.02 22.33
CA GLY A 8 26.09 6.66 23.53
C GLY A 8 24.66 6.21 23.90
N TRP A 9 23.78 6.07 22.95
CA TRP A 9 22.43 5.54 23.19
C TRP A 9 22.45 4.07 23.61
N SER A 10 23.30 3.27 23.00
CA SER A 10 23.50 1.87 23.43
C SER A 10 23.96 1.76 24.87
N LEU A 11 24.95 2.56 25.26
CA LEU A 11 25.45 2.61 26.65
C LEU A 11 24.36 3.09 27.61
N PHE A 12 23.64 4.15 27.26
CA PHE A 12 22.52 4.67 28.06
C PHE A 12 21.50 3.59 28.39
N ILE A 13 21.04 2.85 27.35
CA ILE A 13 20.04 1.77 27.54
C ILE A 13 20.61 0.65 28.41
N ALA A 14 21.85 0.23 28.17
CA ALA A 14 22.47 -0.82 28.97
C ALA A 14 22.57 -0.40 30.44
N LEU A 15 23.06 0.80 30.75
CA LEU A 15 23.17 1.33 32.11
C LEU A 15 21.78 1.51 32.75
N ALA A 16 20.84 2.09 32.07
CA ALA A 16 19.48 2.30 32.58
C ALA A 16 18.82 0.96 32.96
N THR A 17 18.96 -0.07 32.12
CA THR A 17 18.43 -1.42 32.37
C THR A 17 19.08 -2.05 33.60
N LEU A 18 20.40 -2.06 33.68
CA LEU A 18 21.11 -2.67 34.79
C LEU A 18 20.87 -1.93 36.12
N ILE A 19 20.85 -0.60 36.09
CA ILE A 19 20.55 0.22 37.27
C ILE A 19 19.13 -0.02 37.75
N SER A 20 18.15 -0.11 36.82
CA SER A 20 16.76 -0.40 37.17
C SER A 20 16.60 -1.78 37.82
N LEU A 21 17.25 -2.82 37.28
CA LEU A 21 17.22 -4.16 37.88
C LEU A 21 17.86 -4.18 39.25
N ALA A 22 19.02 -3.50 39.44
CA ALA A 22 19.65 -3.36 40.70
C ALA A 22 18.80 -2.58 41.74
N ALA A 23 18.16 -1.50 41.29
CA ALA A 23 17.25 -0.71 42.14
C ALA A 23 16.04 -1.53 42.60
N CYS A 24 15.46 -2.36 41.70
CA CYS A 24 14.39 -3.30 42.06
C CYS A 24 14.81 -4.27 43.15
N LEU A 25 16.00 -4.86 43.06
CA LEU A 25 16.52 -5.75 44.11
C LEU A 25 16.77 -5.02 45.45
N VAL A 26 17.35 -3.84 45.38
CA VAL A 26 17.56 -3.00 46.55
C VAL A 26 16.23 -2.67 47.23
N LEU A 27 15.24 -2.22 46.44
CA LEU A 27 13.89 -1.93 46.93
C LEU A 27 13.25 -3.15 47.57
N LEU A 28 13.36 -4.34 46.97
CA LEU A 28 12.85 -5.58 47.52
C LEU A 28 13.47 -5.88 48.88
N VAL A 29 14.81 -5.74 49.02
CA VAL A 29 15.51 -5.97 50.29
C VAL A 29 15.04 -4.99 51.35
N PHE A 30 14.86 -3.72 51.02
CA PHE A 30 14.33 -2.73 51.98
C PHE A 30 12.88 -3.03 52.36
N ALA A 31 12.01 -3.32 51.41
CA ALA A 31 10.63 -3.60 51.67
C ALA A 31 10.40 -4.90 52.44
N SER A 32 11.23 -5.92 52.23
CA SER A 32 11.10 -7.22 52.93
C SER A 32 11.66 -7.17 54.36
N ARG A 33 12.52 -6.18 54.71
CA ARG A 33 13.14 -6.03 56.02
C ARG A 33 12.35 -5.14 57.01
N ARG A 34 11.04 -4.92 56.77
CA ARG A 34 10.21 -4.13 57.67
C ARG A 34 10.21 -4.76 59.08
N LYS A 35 10.51 -3.93 60.07
CA LYS A 35 10.44 -4.34 61.48
C LYS A 35 9.02 -4.05 62.00
N PRO A 36 8.48 -4.93 62.86
CA PRO A 36 7.21 -4.63 63.51
C PRO A 36 7.25 -3.26 64.22
N MET A 37 6.21 -2.48 64.14
CA MET A 37 6.07 -1.20 64.83
C MET A 37 5.44 -1.44 66.20
N ALA A 38 5.73 -0.55 67.18
CA ALA A 38 5.16 -0.63 68.51
C ALA A 38 3.66 -0.30 68.47
N GLY A 39 2.87 -0.96 69.31
CA GLY A 39 1.41 -0.76 69.39
C GLY A 39 0.65 -1.73 68.50
N ASP A 40 -0.27 -1.21 67.72
CA ASP A 40 -1.19 -1.96 66.83
C ASP A 40 -0.56 -2.35 65.46
N ASN A 41 0.73 -2.08 65.26
CA ASN A 41 1.46 -2.28 64.00
C ASN A 41 0.96 -1.43 62.84
N SER A 42 0.23 -0.34 63.09
CA SER A 42 -0.19 0.64 62.08
C SER A 42 0.96 1.53 61.64
N THR A 43 1.00 1.94 60.36
CA THR A 43 1.93 2.96 59.86
C THR A 43 1.53 4.39 60.27
N GLY A 44 0.33 4.54 60.84
CA GLY A 44 -0.26 5.84 61.15
C GLY A 44 -0.96 6.53 60.00
N HIS A 45 -0.93 5.95 58.77
CA HIS A 45 -1.73 6.45 57.64
C HIS A 45 -3.14 5.90 57.71
N VAL A 46 -4.16 6.82 57.63
CA VAL A 46 -5.57 6.49 57.58
C VAL A 46 -6.14 7.02 56.30
N PHE A 47 -6.82 6.15 55.52
CA PHE A 47 -7.53 6.47 54.30
C PHE A 47 -9.03 6.36 54.53
N ASP A 48 -9.83 7.15 53.86
CA ASP A 48 -11.30 7.12 53.92
C ASP A 48 -11.89 7.07 55.34
N GLU A 49 -11.27 7.81 56.27
CA GLU A 49 -11.69 7.98 57.70
C GLU A 49 -11.47 6.74 58.62
N ASP A 50 -11.52 5.51 58.09
CA ASP A 50 -11.48 4.28 58.91
C ASP A 50 -10.49 3.21 58.39
N LEU A 51 -9.97 3.33 57.16
CA LEU A 51 -9.06 2.37 56.58
C LEU A 51 -7.60 2.64 57.02
N VAL A 52 -7.11 1.88 57.98
CA VAL A 52 -5.76 2.04 58.53
C VAL A 52 -4.75 1.18 57.81
N GLU A 53 -3.63 1.78 57.34
CA GLU A 53 -2.52 1.05 56.75
C GLU A 53 -1.72 0.28 57.84
N MET A 54 -1.62 -1.05 57.66
CA MET A 54 -0.86 -1.91 58.55
C MET A 54 0.57 -2.19 58.03
N ASN A 55 1.57 -2.14 58.90
CA ASN A 55 2.97 -2.43 58.55
C ASN A 55 3.24 -3.95 58.49
N ASN A 56 2.48 -4.66 57.61
CA ASN A 56 2.63 -6.10 57.44
C ASN A 56 3.84 -6.41 56.51
N PRO A 57 4.61 -7.50 56.79
CA PRO A 57 5.65 -7.95 55.89
C PRO A 57 5.06 -8.40 54.55
N LEU A 58 5.87 -8.31 53.51
CA LEU A 58 5.46 -8.82 52.20
C LEU A 58 5.20 -10.33 52.24
N PRO A 59 4.15 -10.84 51.60
CA PRO A 59 3.88 -12.28 51.49
C PRO A 59 5.08 -13.02 50.87
N LEU A 60 5.48 -14.14 51.43
CA LEU A 60 6.65 -14.89 50.95
C LEU A 60 6.54 -15.29 49.48
N TRP A 61 5.38 -15.72 49.06
CA TRP A 61 5.11 -16.10 47.65
C TRP A 61 5.37 -14.92 46.71
N TRP A 62 5.01 -13.68 47.13
CA TRP A 62 5.24 -12.48 46.32
C TRP A 62 6.73 -12.16 46.21
N VAL A 63 7.48 -12.25 47.34
CA VAL A 63 8.95 -12.05 47.35
C VAL A 63 9.63 -13.05 46.44
N VAL A 64 9.24 -14.33 46.49
CA VAL A 64 9.78 -15.39 45.63
C VAL A 64 9.48 -15.11 44.17
N LEU A 65 8.24 -14.75 43.85
CA LEU A 65 7.85 -14.40 42.48
C LEU A 65 8.67 -13.23 41.95
N PHE A 66 8.84 -12.19 42.74
CA PHE A 66 9.62 -11.02 42.35
C PHE A 66 11.10 -11.37 42.10
N VAL A 67 11.72 -12.17 42.96
CA VAL A 67 13.10 -12.67 42.74
C VAL A 67 13.18 -13.47 41.45
N LEU A 68 12.23 -14.35 41.20
CA LEU A 68 12.20 -15.14 39.97
C LEU A 68 12.05 -14.26 38.70
N THR A 69 11.25 -13.19 38.75
CA THR A 69 11.14 -12.25 37.61
C THR A 69 12.44 -11.48 37.36
N VAL A 70 13.16 -11.10 38.42
CA VAL A 70 14.48 -10.44 38.27
C VAL A 70 15.52 -11.42 37.72
N LEU A 71 15.57 -12.65 38.22
CA LEU A 71 16.45 -13.68 37.66
C LEU A 71 16.13 -13.97 36.18
N PHE A 72 14.85 -14.09 35.85
CA PHE A 72 14.42 -14.22 34.48
C PHE A 72 14.90 -13.03 33.61
N SER A 73 14.81 -11.81 34.13
CA SER A 73 15.25 -10.61 33.39
C SER A 73 16.76 -10.67 33.09
N PHE A 74 17.60 -11.12 34.03
CA PHE A 74 19.03 -11.31 33.77
C PHE A 74 19.31 -12.38 32.72
N VAL A 75 18.61 -13.51 32.79
CA VAL A 75 18.72 -14.57 31.78
C VAL A 75 18.25 -14.08 30.43
N TYR A 76 17.17 -13.31 30.41
CA TYR A 76 16.61 -12.75 29.15
C TYR A 76 17.59 -11.79 28.48
N VAL A 77 18.11 -10.77 29.18
CA VAL A 77 19.04 -9.81 28.57
C VAL A 77 20.42 -10.40 28.24
N TYR A 78 20.78 -11.54 28.84
CA TYR A 78 21.96 -12.32 28.45
C TYR A 78 21.70 -13.13 27.16
N ALA A 79 20.52 -13.75 27.02
CA ALA A 79 20.17 -14.62 25.92
C ALA A 79 19.73 -13.83 24.67
N PHE A 80 18.93 -12.79 24.84
CA PHE A 80 18.31 -11.99 23.79
C PHE A 80 18.88 -10.58 23.71
N PRO A 81 18.71 -9.86 22.59
CA PRO A 81 19.11 -8.45 22.50
C PRO A 81 18.27 -7.61 23.47
N GLY A 82 18.92 -7.03 24.47
CA GLY A 82 18.27 -6.22 25.50
C GLY A 82 19.21 -5.22 26.18
N LEU A 83 20.53 -5.38 25.98
CA LEU A 83 21.55 -4.47 26.52
C LEU A 83 22.17 -3.63 25.38
N GLY A 84 21.44 -2.61 24.93
CA GLY A 84 21.92 -1.72 23.89
C GLY A 84 22.26 -2.48 22.60
N ALA A 85 23.49 -2.34 22.10
CA ALA A 85 23.95 -2.98 20.88
C ALA A 85 24.32 -4.47 21.04
N SER A 86 24.17 -5.06 22.25
CA SER A 86 24.47 -6.47 22.46
C SER A 86 23.45 -7.37 21.75
N PRO A 87 23.89 -8.31 20.89
CA PRO A 87 22.99 -9.23 20.19
C PRO A 87 22.44 -10.35 21.08
N GLY A 88 22.87 -10.43 22.35
CA GLY A 88 22.65 -11.60 23.20
C GLY A 88 23.40 -12.85 22.69
N THR A 89 23.34 -13.93 23.47
CA THR A 89 24.05 -15.19 23.11
C THR A 89 23.31 -16.00 22.05
N LEU A 90 21.98 -15.83 21.91
CA LEU A 90 21.19 -16.52 20.91
C LEU A 90 21.22 -15.83 19.54
N GLY A 91 21.70 -14.59 19.46
CA GLY A 91 21.72 -13.84 18.20
C GLY A 91 20.34 -13.63 17.54
N TRP A 92 19.28 -13.88 18.30
CA TRP A 92 17.90 -13.77 17.82
C TRP A 92 17.50 -12.31 17.67
N THR A 93 16.83 -11.98 16.58
CA THR A 93 16.16 -10.69 16.40
C THR A 93 14.81 -10.93 15.73
N SER A 94 13.80 -10.14 16.04
CA SER A 94 12.48 -10.20 15.38
C SER A 94 12.58 -9.97 13.88
N ARG A 95 13.52 -9.14 13.44
CA ARG A 95 13.80 -8.91 12.03
C ARG A 95 14.41 -10.15 11.36
N GLY A 96 15.39 -10.79 12.00
CA GLY A 96 16.03 -12.00 11.48
C GLY A 96 15.05 -13.18 11.38
N GLU A 97 14.15 -13.32 12.36
CA GLU A 97 13.07 -14.31 12.30
C GLU A 97 12.11 -14.03 11.14
N LEU A 98 11.66 -12.77 10.99
CA LEU A 98 10.80 -12.36 9.88
C LEU A 98 11.47 -12.63 8.53
N GLU A 99 12.74 -12.26 8.37
CA GLU A 99 13.50 -12.50 7.13
C GLU A 99 13.62 -14.01 6.82
N ALA A 100 13.88 -14.84 7.85
CA ALA A 100 13.95 -16.29 7.69
C ALA A 100 12.59 -16.90 7.30
N GLU A 101 11.50 -16.46 7.93
CA GLU A 101 10.15 -16.91 7.57
C GLU A 101 9.76 -16.45 6.16
N GLN A 102 10.04 -15.21 5.79
CA GLN A 102 9.80 -14.70 4.44
C GLN A 102 10.59 -15.48 3.40
N ALA A 103 11.86 -15.79 3.66
CA ALA A 103 12.67 -16.60 2.77
C ALA A 103 12.10 -18.03 2.59
N LYS A 104 11.64 -18.64 3.68
CA LYS A 104 11.00 -19.97 3.66
C LYS A 104 9.72 -19.95 2.83
N VAL A 105 8.86 -18.96 3.03
CA VAL A 105 7.62 -18.79 2.27
C VAL A 105 7.93 -18.51 0.80
N ALA A 106 8.88 -17.61 0.51
CA ALA A 106 9.30 -17.31 -0.84
C ALA A 106 9.82 -18.55 -1.59
N ALA A 107 10.64 -19.38 -0.94
CA ALA A 107 11.16 -20.62 -1.53
C ALA A 107 10.04 -21.64 -1.81
N ALA A 108 9.05 -21.76 -0.93
CA ALA A 108 7.89 -22.63 -1.14
C ALA A 108 7.01 -22.12 -2.30
N MET A 109 6.76 -20.82 -2.35
CA MET A 109 5.94 -20.20 -3.39
C MET A 109 6.65 -20.17 -4.76
N ALA A 110 7.99 -20.06 -4.79
CA ALA A 110 8.75 -20.08 -6.04
C ALA A 110 8.46 -21.34 -6.87
N LYS A 111 8.29 -22.51 -6.22
CA LYS A 111 7.95 -23.77 -6.91
C LYS A 111 6.56 -23.68 -7.57
N VAL A 112 5.59 -23.09 -6.90
CA VAL A 112 4.22 -22.90 -7.43
C VAL A 112 4.24 -21.95 -8.63
N TYR A 113 4.95 -20.84 -8.52
CA TYR A 113 5.03 -19.85 -9.60
C TYR A 113 5.86 -20.34 -10.81
N ALA A 114 6.88 -21.18 -10.59
CA ALA A 114 7.68 -21.75 -11.68
C ALA A 114 6.85 -22.58 -12.65
N GLU A 115 5.78 -23.23 -12.20
CA GLU A 115 4.86 -23.99 -13.04
C GLU A 115 4.18 -23.13 -14.09
N TYR A 116 3.93 -21.85 -13.78
CA TYR A 116 3.18 -20.91 -14.62
C TYR A 116 4.07 -19.94 -15.40
N ALA A 117 5.31 -19.74 -14.98
CA ALA A 117 6.19 -18.68 -15.48
C ALA A 117 6.49 -18.75 -16.99
N GLN A 118 6.40 -19.94 -17.59
CA GLN A 118 6.68 -20.15 -19.02
C GLN A 118 5.42 -20.42 -19.85
N GLN A 119 4.24 -20.43 -19.24
CA GLN A 119 2.99 -20.67 -19.96
C GLN A 119 2.47 -19.35 -20.55
N PRO A 120 1.96 -19.35 -21.81
CA PRO A 120 1.37 -18.15 -22.39
C PRO A 120 0.12 -17.71 -21.62
N ALA A 121 -0.15 -16.41 -21.60
CA ALA A 121 -1.28 -15.82 -20.88
C ALA A 121 -2.63 -16.41 -21.30
N GLU A 122 -2.78 -16.78 -22.59
CA GLU A 122 -3.97 -17.41 -23.13
C GLU A 122 -4.23 -18.80 -22.53
N ALA A 123 -3.18 -19.57 -22.24
CA ALA A 123 -3.28 -20.87 -21.56
C ALA A 123 -3.63 -20.66 -20.08
N LEU A 124 -2.93 -19.74 -19.41
CA LEU A 124 -3.17 -19.39 -18.02
C LEU A 124 -4.59 -18.87 -17.78
N SER A 125 -5.15 -18.08 -18.71
CA SER A 125 -6.52 -17.56 -18.59
C SER A 125 -7.61 -18.64 -18.52
N ARG A 126 -7.29 -19.86 -18.93
CA ARG A 126 -8.17 -21.03 -18.89
C ARG A 126 -7.88 -21.96 -17.70
N ASP A 127 -6.76 -21.76 -17.03
CA ASP A 127 -6.39 -22.55 -15.86
C ASP A 127 -7.04 -21.93 -14.61
N VAL A 128 -7.96 -22.68 -13.99
CA VAL A 128 -8.73 -22.25 -12.81
C VAL A 128 -7.81 -21.93 -11.62
N ARG A 129 -6.71 -22.69 -11.45
CA ARG A 129 -5.77 -22.50 -10.34
C ARG A 129 -4.92 -21.25 -10.58
N ALA A 130 -4.40 -21.06 -11.80
CA ALA A 130 -3.67 -19.86 -12.19
C ALA A 130 -4.54 -18.61 -12.00
N MET A 131 -5.79 -18.64 -12.45
CA MET A 131 -6.72 -17.52 -12.28
C MET A 131 -7.07 -17.24 -10.83
N ALA A 132 -7.23 -18.26 -9.98
CA ALA A 132 -7.45 -18.07 -8.55
C ALA A 132 -6.24 -17.42 -7.85
N ILE A 133 -5.01 -17.75 -8.27
CA ILE A 133 -3.78 -17.09 -7.77
C ILE A 133 -3.72 -15.65 -8.27
N GLY A 134 -3.95 -15.42 -9.57
CA GLY A 134 -3.99 -14.07 -10.18
C GLY A 134 -5.03 -13.17 -9.49
N GLN A 135 -6.22 -13.68 -9.21
CA GLN A 135 -7.26 -12.97 -8.47
C GLN A 135 -6.80 -12.55 -7.06
N ARG A 136 -6.17 -13.46 -6.32
CA ARG A 136 -5.64 -13.12 -4.98
C ARG A 136 -4.55 -12.06 -5.05
N LEU A 137 -3.64 -12.16 -6.03
CA LEU A 137 -2.62 -11.13 -6.26
C LEU A 137 -3.28 -9.77 -6.57
N PHE A 138 -4.33 -9.78 -7.39
CA PHE A 138 -5.09 -8.58 -7.75
C PHE A 138 -5.77 -7.95 -6.52
N ILE A 139 -6.49 -8.74 -5.74
CA ILE A 139 -7.18 -8.26 -4.54
C ILE A 139 -6.18 -7.66 -3.54
N ASN A 140 -5.02 -8.27 -3.36
CA ASN A 140 -4.04 -7.83 -2.37
C ASN A 140 -3.23 -6.60 -2.81
N ASN A 141 -3.08 -6.36 -4.11
CA ASN A 141 -2.17 -5.31 -4.61
C ASN A 141 -2.84 -4.24 -5.47
N CYS A 142 -3.99 -4.52 -6.09
CA CYS A 142 -4.57 -3.67 -7.14
C CYS A 142 -5.97 -3.14 -6.79
N SER A 143 -6.73 -3.89 -5.99
CA SER A 143 -8.15 -3.63 -5.70
C SER A 143 -8.40 -2.29 -5.02
N THR A 144 -7.45 -1.77 -4.24
CA THR A 144 -7.58 -0.46 -3.57
C THR A 144 -7.83 0.67 -4.56
N CYS A 145 -7.24 0.59 -5.76
CA CYS A 145 -7.40 1.60 -6.80
C CYS A 145 -8.42 1.14 -7.87
N HIS A 146 -8.31 -0.11 -8.34
CA HIS A 146 -9.12 -0.60 -9.46
C HIS A 146 -10.46 -1.24 -9.06
N GLY A 147 -10.78 -1.29 -7.75
CA GLY A 147 -11.96 -2.00 -7.23
C GLY A 147 -11.74 -3.52 -7.15
N SER A 148 -12.46 -4.19 -6.26
CA SER A 148 -12.39 -5.65 -6.11
C SER A 148 -12.97 -6.40 -7.32
N ASP A 149 -13.84 -5.74 -8.07
CA ASP A 149 -14.44 -6.20 -9.33
C ASP A 149 -13.66 -5.73 -10.58
N ALA A 150 -12.53 -5.05 -10.38
CA ALA A 150 -11.66 -4.49 -11.41
C ALA A 150 -12.33 -3.45 -12.34
N ARG A 151 -13.49 -2.90 -11.96
CA ARG A 151 -14.22 -1.91 -12.78
C ARG A 151 -13.72 -0.49 -12.60
N GLY A 152 -12.75 -0.29 -11.71
CA GLY A 152 -12.20 1.02 -11.46
C GLY A 152 -13.16 1.99 -10.79
N SER A 153 -12.80 3.25 -10.85
CA SER A 153 -13.60 4.38 -10.38
C SER A 153 -13.08 5.67 -10.99
N LYS A 154 -13.66 6.82 -10.66
CA LYS A 154 -13.18 8.10 -11.18
C LYS A 154 -11.67 8.28 -10.93
N GLY A 155 -10.90 8.38 -12.02
CA GLY A 155 -9.44 8.48 -11.98
C GLY A 155 -8.69 7.15 -12.04
N PHE A 156 -9.38 6.01 -11.93
CA PHE A 156 -8.79 4.67 -12.00
C PHE A 156 -9.48 3.83 -13.09
N PRO A 157 -8.74 3.38 -14.11
CA PRO A 157 -9.33 2.68 -15.27
C PRO A 157 -10.07 1.41 -14.88
N ASN A 158 -11.13 1.13 -15.62
CA ASN A 158 -11.81 -0.15 -15.65
C ASN A 158 -10.93 -1.16 -16.41
N LEU A 159 -10.60 -2.28 -15.80
CA LEU A 159 -9.74 -3.33 -16.37
C LEU A 159 -10.57 -4.48 -16.97
N THR A 160 -11.90 -4.36 -16.96
CA THR A 160 -12.82 -5.39 -17.50
C THR A 160 -13.38 -5.04 -18.85
N ASP A 161 -13.13 -3.83 -19.37
CA ASP A 161 -13.57 -3.41 -20.71
C ASP A 161 -12.45 -3.55 -21.75
N GLY A 162 -12.72 -3.09 -22.97
CA GLY A 162 -11.76 -3.13 -24.07
C GLY A 162 -10.99 -1.83 -24.27
N ASP A 163 -11.17 -0.85 -23.40
CA ASP A 163 -10.51 0.45 -23.52
C ASP A 163 -9.19 0.47 -22.74
N TRP A 164 -8.08 0.53 -23.47
CA TRP A 164 -6.74 0.45 -22.94
C TRP A 164 -5.93 1.68 -23.33
N LEU A 165 -5.51 2.47 -22.32
CA LEU A 165 -4.68 3.66 -22.54
C LEU A 165 -3.28 3.34 -23.11
N HIS A 166 -2.70 2.20 -22.73
CA HIS A 166 -1.34 1.81 -23.13
C HIS A 166 -1.26 0.46 -23.85
N GLY A 167 -2.42 -0.04 -24.33
CA GLY A 167 -2.54 -1.35 -24.96
C GLY A 167 -2.94 -2.45 -23.97
N GLY A 168 -3.78 -3.37 -24.46
CA GLY A 168 -4.40 -4.46 -23.68
C GLY A 168 -3.87 -5.85 -24.02
N THR A 169 -2.68 -5.99 -24.63
CA THR A 169 -2.05 -7.30 -24.77
C THR A 169 -1.42 -7.73 -23.46
N PRO A 170 -1.27 -9.03 -23.19
CA PRO A 170 -0.63 -9.52 -21.96
C PRO A 170 0.71 -8.86 -21.67
N GLU A 171 1.56 -8.68 -22.70
CA GLU A 171 2.89 -8.08 -22.59
C GLU A 171 2.81 -6.60 -22.21
N LYS A 172 1.82 -5.86 -22.75
CA LYS A 172 1.60 -4.46 -22.41
C LYS A 172 1.05 -4.29 -20.99
N ILE A 173 0.24 -5.22 -20.54
CA ILE A 173 -0.23 -5.27 -19.16
C ILE A 173 0.91 -5.59 -18.21
N GLU A 174 1.77 -6.57 -18.54
CA GLU A 174 2.99 -6.88 -17.77
C GLU A 174 3.94 -5.68 -17.67
N GLU A 175 4.21 -5.02 -18.80
CA GLU A 175 5.03 -3.81 -18.84
C GLU A 175 4.45 -2.72 -17.93
N THR A 176 3.12 -2.51 -18.01
CA THR A 176 2.41 -1.52 -17.19
C THR A 176 2.48 -1.84 -15.71
N ILE A 177 2.31 -3.10 -15.31
CA ILE A 177 2.42 -3.52 -13.91
C ILE A 177 3.86 -3.40 -13.43
N THR A 178 4.83 -3.82 -14.24
CA THR A 178 6.25 -3.84 -13.88
C THR A 178 6.81 -2.44 -13.67
N LEU A 179 6.61 -1.56 -14.66
CA LEU A 179 7.24 -0.24 -14.72
C LEU A 179 6.36 0.89 -14.18
N GLY A 180 5.07 0.63 -14.01
CA GLY A 180 4.09 1.68 -13.75
C GLY A 180 3.82 2.55 -14.99
N ARG A 181 2.98 3.56 -14.82
CA ARG A 181 2.68 4.55 -15.87
C ARG A 181 2.51 5.93 -15.28
N ILE A 182 2.97 6.93 -16.00
CA ILE A 182 2.69 8.33 -15.72
C ILE A 182 2.00 8.90 -16.95
N GLY A 183 0.71 9.20 -16.82
CA GLY A 183 -0.07 9.90 -17.83
C GLY A 183 -0.16 11.39 -17.48
N MET A 184 0.17 12.26 -18.42
CA MET A 184 0.11 13.69 -18.21
C MET A 184 -0.55 14.39 -19.40
N MET A 185 -1.63 15.13 -19.14
CA MET A 185 -2.21 16.10 -20.02
C MET A 185 -1.85 17.50 -19.46
N PRO A 186 -1.08 18.32 -20.17
CA PRO A 186 -0.79 19.68 -19.71
C PRO A 186 -2.03 20.58 -19.78
N PRO A 187 -2.07 21.70 -19.02
CA PRO A 187 -3.06 22.75 -19.24
C PRO A 187 -2.97 23.30 -20.66
N MET A 188 -4.09 23.33 -21.40
CA MET A 188 -4.13 23.70 -22.81
C MET A 188 -4.92 24.98 -23.10
N ALA A 189 -5.55 25.59 -22.08
CA ALA A 189 -6.40 26.77 -22.27
C ALA A 189 -5.71 27.91 -23.06
N ALA A 190 -4.45 28.20 -22.72
CA ALA A 190 -3.66 29.27 -23.40
C ALA A 190 -3.43 28.96 -24.89
N ALA A 191 -3.35 27.70 -25.28
CA ALA A 191 -3.18 27.29 -26.68
C ALA A 191 -4.51 27.26 -27.45
N VAL A 192 -5.64 27.10 -26.74
CA VAL A 192 -6.99 27.07 -27.32
C VAL A 192 -7.53 28.48 -27.54
N GLY A 193 -7.42 29.37 -26.57
CA GLY A 193 -7.85 30.76 -26.64
C GLY A 193 -8.65 31.23 -25.44
N SER A 194 -9.76 31.94 -25.68
CA SER A 194 -10.63 32.46 -24.62
C SER A 194 -11.42 31.34 -23.91
N ALA A 195 -12.00 31.64 -22.76
CA ALA A 195 -12.90 30.74 -22.04
C ALA A 195 -14.12 30.30 -22.89
N SER A 196 -14.55 31.11 -23.87
CA SER A 196 -15.56 30.73 -24.84
C SER A 196 -15.01 29.69 -25.81
N ASP A 197 -13.81 29.86 -26.32
CA ASP A 197 -13.14 28.92 -27.22
C ASP A 197 -12.94 27.55 -26.54
N VAL A 198 -12.64 27.53 -25.25
CA VAL A 198 -12.48 26.30 -24.45
C VAL A 198 -13.83 25.57 -24.34
N ARG A 199 -14.94 26.28 -24.08
CA ARG A 199 -16.29 25.70 -24.08
C ARG A 199 -16.70 25.16 -25.44
N ASP A 200 -16.41 25.90 -26.51
CA ASP A 200 -16.68 25.47 -27.88
C ASP A 200 -15.92 24.17 -28.21
N LEU A 201 -14.64 24.11 -27.83
CA LEU A 201 -13.82 22.91 -27.96
C LEU A 201 -14.37 21.74 -27.14
N ALA A 202 -14.83 21.97 -25.91
CA ALA A 202 -15.43 20.92 -25.09
C ALA A 202 -16.67 20.34 -25.75
N ASN A 203 -17.54 21.18 -26.35
CA ASN A 203 -18.69 20.72 -27.12
C ASN A 203 -18.28 19.92 -28.38
N TYR A 204 -17.19 20.33 -29.04
CA TYR A 204 -16.67 19.52 -30.16
C TYR A 204 -16.18 18.14 -29.68
N VAL A 205 -15.44 18.07 -28.56
CA VAL A 205 -15.00 16.79 -27.98
C VAL A 205 -16.19 15.90 -27.63
N MET A 206 -17.27 16.46 -27.04
CA MET A 206 -18.49 15.72 -26.77
C MET A 206 -19.16 15.21 -28.08
N SER A 207 -19.06 15.97 -29.18
CA SER A 207 -19.57 15.54 -30.46
C SER A 207 -18.85 14.34 -31.05
N LEU A 208 -17.55 14.13 -30.73
CA LEU A 208 -16.77 12.99 -31.21
C LEU A 208 -17.29 11.66 -30.66
N SER A 209 -17.72 11.64 -29.42
CA SER A 209 -18.31 10.45 -28.74
C SER A 209 -19.82 10.27 -29.08
N GLY A 210 -20.41 11.20 -29.81
CA GLY A 210 -21.85 11.21 -30.09
C GLY A 210 -22.72 11.57 -28.89
N ASP A 211 -22.13 12.19 -27.89
CA ASP A 211 -22.82 12.64 -26.67
C ASP A 211 -23.64 13.92 -26.91
N PRO A 212 -24.68 14.22 -26.13
CA PRO A 212 -25.44 15.45 -26.23
C PRO A 212 -24.53 16.69 -26.09
N HIS A 213 -24.58 17.58 -27.06
CA HIS A 213 -23.71 18.77 -27.13
C HIS A 213 -24.42 19.94 -27.86
N ASN A 214 -23.89 21.14 -27.74
CA ASN A 214 -24.33 22.27 -28.54
C ASN A 214 -23.66 22.22 -29.91
N ALA A 215 -24.45 21.99 -30.95
CA ALA A 215 -23.94 21.80 -32.31
C ALA A 215 -23.28 23.05 -32.90
N ILE A 216 -23.73 24.26 -32.53
CA ILE A 216 -23.12 25.53 -32.99
C ILE A 216 -21.72 25.69 -32.31
N ALA A 217 -21.64 25.49 -31.01
CA ALA A 217 -20.39 25.51 -30.27
C ALA A 217 -19.41 24.44 -30.78
N ALA A 218 -19.89 23.22 -31.01
CA ALA A 218 -19.09 22.14 -31.59
C ALA A 218 -18.51 22.49 -32.97
N ALA A 219 -19.29 23.11 -33.84
CA ALA A 219 -18.81 23.57 -35.15
C ALA A 219 -17.70 24.64 -35.01
N ALA A 220 -17.81 25.56 -34.03
CA ALA A 220 -16.80 26.55 -33.75
C ALA A 220 -15.54 25.90 -33.13
N GLY A 221 -15.70 24.96 -32.17
CA GLY A 221 -14.65 24.25 -31.49
C GLY A 221 -13.80 23.33 -32.37
N ARG A 222 -14.37 22.82 -33.49
CA ARG A 222 -13.68 21.91 -34.40
C ARG A 222 -12.32 22.40 -34.85
N LYS A 223 -12.19 23.70 -35.16
CA LYS A 223 -10.94 24.30 -35.61
C LYS A 223 -9.90 24.38 -34.47
N LYS A 224 -10.37 24.49 -33.24
CA LYS A 224 -9.52 24.55 -32.04
C LYS A 224 -8.91 23.20 -31.65
N PHE A 225 -9.53 22.09 -32.09
CA PHE A 225 -9.08 20.74 -31.82
C PHE A 225 -7.69 20.44 -32.39
N ALA A 226 -7.19 21.24 -33.34
CA ALA A 226 -5.85 21.10 -33.88
C ALA A 226 -4.75 21.13 -32.75
N ALA A 227 -4.98 21.87 -31.66
CA ALA A 227 -4.08 21.90 -30.52
C ALA A 227 -4.02 20.57 -29.74
N CYS A 228 -5.06 19.74 -29.83
CA CYS A 228 -5.21 18.46 -29.12
C CYS A 228 -4.81 17.28 -29.99
N ALA A 229 -4.86 17.44 -31.31
CA ALA A 229 -4.68 16.39 -32.29
C ALA A 229 -3.28 15.72 -32.23
N ALA A 230 -2.25 16.42 -31.76
CA ALA A 230 -0.89 15.89 -31.61
C ALA A 230 -0.84 14.70 -30.66
N CYS A 231 -1.64 14.73 -29.59
CA CYS A 231 -1.72 13.65 -28.60
C CYS A 231 -2.93 12.72 -28.85
N HIS A 232 -4.11 13.29 -29.10
CA HIS A 232 -5.36 12.54 -29.22
C HIS A 232 -5.69 12.05 -30.63
N GLY A 233 -4.85 12.38 -31.62
CA GLY A 233 -5.11 12.08 -33.03
C GLY A 233 -6.10 13.05 -33.69
N ALA A 234 -6.05 13.20 -35.01
CA ALA A 234 -6.90 14.14 -35.77
C ALA A 234 -8.40 13.86 -35.60
N GLU A 235 -8.78 12.60 -35.38
CA GLU A 235 -10.14 12.15 -35.16
C GLU A 235 -10.47 11.90 -33.69
N GLY A 236 -9.60 12.27 -32.77
CA GLY A 236 -9.81 12.07 -31.35
C GLY A 236 -9.70 10.62 -30.85
N LYS A 237 -9.17 9.70 -31.68
CA LYS A 237 -9.11 8.25 -31.34
C LYS A 237 -8.02 7.86 -30.33
N GLY A 238 -7.28 8.85 -29.80
CA GLY A 238 -6.23 8.62 -28.84
C GLY A 238 -4.92 8.12 -29.43
N ASN A 239 -3.97 7.85 -28.54
CA ASN A 239 -2.66 7.31 -28.89
C ASN A 239 -2.10 6.45 -27.74
N GLN A 240 -2.17 5.14 -27.88
CA GLN A 240 -1.71 4.19 -26.86
C GLN A 240 -0.20 4.26 -26.59
N ALA A 241 0.62 4.75 -27.53
CA ALA A 241 2.04 4.86 -27.31
C ALA A 241 2.41 5.86 -26.20
N ILE A 242 1.58 6.89 -26.01
CA ILE A 242 1.77 7.93 -24.99
C ILE A 242 0.65 7.94 -23.92
N GLY A 243 -0.31 6.98 -24.00
CA GLY A 243 -1.43 6.89 -23.07
C GLY A 243 -2.45 8.02 -23.20
N ALA A 244 -2.55 8.64 -24.38
CA ALA A 244 -3.60 9.62 -24.67
C ALA A 244 -4.94 8.91 -24.94
N PRO A 245 -6.00 9.21 -24.16
CA PRO A 245 -7.28 8.51 -24.28
C PRO A 245 -7.99 8.79 -25.62
N ASN A 246 -8.80 7.83 -26.04
CA ASN A 246 -9.78 7.99 -27.10
C ASN A 246 -10.89 8.94 -26.63
N LEU A 247 -11.10 10.03 -27.34
CA LEU A 247 -12.15 11.01 -27.09
C LEU A 247 -13.41 10.76 -27.92
N ALA A 248 -13.38 9.75 -28.81
CA ALA A 248 -14.48 9.41 -29.69
C ALA A 248 -15.30 8.20 -29.19
N ASP A 249 -15.04 7.71 -28.00
CA ASP A 249 -15.85 6.69 -27.33
C ASP A 249 -16.63 7.27 -26.13
N LYS A 250 -17.22 6.42 -25.32
CA LYS A 250 -18.02 6.81 -24.13
C LYS A 250 -17.33 6.50 -22.80
N VAL A 251 -16.02 6.24 -22.83
CA VAL A 251 -15.25 5.93 -21.61
C VAL A 251 -14.55 7.19 -21.09
N TRP A 252 -15.05 7.71 -19.98
CA TRP A 252 -14.61 8.96 -19.38
C TRP A 252 -13.99 8.74 -17.99
N LEU A 253 -12.67 8.64 -17.94
CA LEU A 253 -11.94 8.32 -16.70
C LEU A 253 -12.09 9.39 -15.59
N HIS A 254 -12.19 10.66 -15.97
CA HIS A 254 -12.23 11.79 -15.04
C HIS A 254 -13.61 12.47 -14.91
N GLY A 255 -14.61 11.89 -15.50
CA GLY A 255 -15.96 12.40 -15.53
C GLY A 255 -16.35 12.91 -16.90
N TRP A 256 -17.64 13.02 -17.13
CA TRP A 256 -18.26 13.34 -18.40
C TRP A 256 -18.91 14.72 -18.37
N GLY A 257 -19.06 15.31 -19.57
CA GLY A 257 -19.79 16.55 -19.81
C GLY A 257 -18.91 17.78 -19.95
N GLU A 258 -19.52 18.89 -20.41
CA GLU A 258 -18.83 20.13 -20.75
C GLU A 258 -17.92 20.61 -19.60
N ALA A 259 -18.46 20.69 -18.38
CA ALA A 259 -17.71 21.19 -17.24
C ALA A 259 -16.45 20.34 -16.92
N ALA A 260 -16.55 19.02 -17.01
CA ALA A 260 -15.41 18.12 -16.76
C ALA A 260 -14.33 18.25 -17.84
N ILE A 261 -14.73 18.42 -19.10
CA ILE A 261 -13.81 18.61 -20.22
C ILE A 261 -13.15 19.98 -20.15
N VAL A 262 -13.90 21.05 -19.84
CA VAL A 262 -13.35 22.38 -19.60
C VAL A 262 -12.32 22.36 -18.49
N ASP A 263 -12.65 21.78 -17.34
CA ASP A 263 -11.70 21.64 -16.20
C ASP A 263 -10.41 20.93 -16.62
N MET A 264 -10.52 19.87 -17.44
CA MET A 264 -9.39 19.14 -17.97
C MET A 264 -8.52 19.98 -18.90
N ILE A 265 -9.13 20.81 -19.76
CA ILE A 265 -8.40 21.70 -20.68
C ILE A 265 -7.72 22.83 -19.91
N ASP A 266 -8.40 23.40 -18.90
CA ASP A 266 -7.90 24.54 -18.12
C ASP A 266 -6.75 24.16 -17.18
N HIS A 267 -6.88 23.04 -16.48
CA HIS A 267 -5.95 22.67 -15.42
C HIS A 267 -5.02 21.52 -15.78
N GLY A 268 -5.34 20.76 -16.82
CA GLY A 268 -4.63 19.52 -17.15
C GLY A 268 -4.83 18.43 -16.11
N LYS A 269 -4.08 17.33 -16.26
CA LYS A 269 -4.14 16.20 -15.31
C LYS A 269 -2.85 15.38 -15.33
N THR A 270 -2.40 14.98 -14.16
CA THR A 270 -1.34 13.97 -14.00
C THR A 270 -1.90 12.79 -13.23
N ASN A 271 -1.76 11.60 -13.79
CA ASN A 271 -2.12 10.34 -13.15
C ASN A 271 -0.90 9.45 -13.03
N VAL A 272 -0.80 8.71 -11.93
CA VAL A 272 0.32 7.80 -11.68
C VAL A 272 -0.22 6.43 -11.30
N MET A 273 0.16 5.42 -12.06
CA MET A 273 0.11 4.02 -11.64
C MET A 273 1.51 3.63 -11.17
N PRO A 274 1.70 3.30 -9.88
CA PRO A 274 3.02 2.98 -9.36
C PRO A 274 3.55 1.66 -9.90
N ALA A 275 4.86 1.58 -10.13
CA ALA A 275 5.56 0.36 -10.52
C ALA A 275 5.45 -0.71 -9.42
N GLN A 276 5.21 -1.96 -9.81
CA GLN A 276 5.13 -3.10 -8.90
C GLN A 276 6.34 -4.05 -9.02
N GLY A 277 7.23 -3.85 -9.99
CA GLY A 277 8.39 -4.72 -10.21
C GLY A 277 9.38 -4.81 -9.04
N GLY A 278 9.38 -3.82 -8.13
CA GLY A 278 10.16 -3.89 -6.88
C GLY A 278 9.48 -4.65 -5.73
N ARG A 279 8.20 -5.02 -5.89
CA ARG A 279 7.38 -5.67 -4.84
C ARG A 279 6.92 -7.07 -5.23
N LEU A 280 6.67 -7.30 -6.50
CA LEU A 280 6.20 -8.56 -7.07
C LEU A 280 7.31 -9.19 -7.92
N THR A 281 7.42 -10.51 -7.85
CA THR A 281 8.34 -11.26 -8.72
C THR A 281 7.81 -11.27 -10.17
N PRO A 282 8.69 -11.48 -11.19
CA PRO A 282 8.24 -11.58 -12.57
C PRO A 282 7.15 -12.63 -12.79
N ALA A 283 7.23 -13.79 -12.14
CA ALA A 283 6.21 -14.83 -12.26
C ALA A 283 4.86 -14.43 -11.63
N GLN A 284 4.87 -13.65 -10.55
CA GLN A 284 3.65 -13.08 -9.98
C GLN A 284 3.02 -12.03 -10.90
N ILE A 285 3.86 -11.18 -11.51
CA ILE A 285 3.40 -10.17 -12.48
C ILE A 285 2.80 -10.85 -13.71
N HIS A 286 3.43 -11.90 -14.21
CA HIS A 286 2.92 -12.68 -15.35
C HIS A 286 1.54 -13.28 -15.08
N LEU A 287 1.34 -13.93 -13.92
CA LEU A 287 0.04 -14.44 -13.51
C LEU A 287 -1.00 -13.34 -13.32
N LEU A 288 -0.60 -12.22 -12.72
CA LEU A 288 -1.45 -11.08 -12.50
C LEU A 288 -1.89 -10.44 -13.83
N ALA A 289 -0.96 -10.27 -14.78
CA ALA A 289 -1.26 -9.76 -16.11
C ALA A 289 -2.19 -10.69 -16.88
N SER A 290 -1.97 -12.01 -16.81
CA SER A 290 -2.85 -13.02 -17.41
C SER A 290 -4.26 -12.96 -16.83
N TYR A 291 -4.39 -12.76 -15.51
CA TYR A 291 -5.67 -12.57 -14.85
C TYR A 291 -6.38 -11.30 -15.34
N VAL A 292 -5.69 -10.15 -15.31
CA VAL A 292 -6.24 -8.86 -15.78
C VAL A 292 -6.65 -8.94 -17.23
N TRP A 293 -5.83 -9.53 -18.09
CA TRP A 293 -6.17 -9.76 -19.49
C TRP A 293 -7.44 -10.60 -19.66
N SER A 294 -7.59 -11.67 -18.88
CA SER A 294 -8.78 -12.53 -18.94
C SER A 294 -10.08 -11.82 -18.60
N LEU A 295 -10.03 -10.78 -17.73
CA LEU A 295 -11.21 -10.00 -17.35
C LEU A 295 -11.81 -9.23 -18.54
N SER A 296 -10.95 -8.68 -19.40
CA SER A 296 -11.39 -7.96 -20.59
C SER A 296 -11.93 -8.89 -21.69
N GLN A 297 -11.35 -10.10 -21.82
CA GLN A 297 -11.79 -11.08 -22.83
C GLN A 297 -13.17 -11.66 -22.53
N SER A 298 -13.48 -11.92 -21.28
CA SER A 298 -14.76 -12.50 -20.85
C SER A 298 -15.96 -11.60 -21.21
N ARG A 299 -15.80 -10.29 -21.26
CA ARG A 299 -16.84 -9.34 -21.67
C ARG A 299 -17.00 -9.24 -23.18
N GLN A 300 -15.91 -9.32 -23.95
CA GLN A 300 -15.98 -9.29 -25.41
C GLN A 300 -16.75 -10.50 -25.96
N THR A 301 -16.67 -11.65 -25.29
CA THR A 301 -17.46 -12.85 -25.69
C THR A 301 -18.92 -12.77 -25.26
N ALA A 302 -19.26 -12.06 -24.18
CA ALA A 302 -20.63 -11.88 -23.71
C ALA A 302 -21.44 -10.80 -24.50
N SER A 303 -20.74 -9.94 -25.25
CA SER A 303 -21.35 -8.86 -26.05
C SER A 303 -21.51 -9.20 -27.53
N ARG A 304 -21.12 -10.42 -27.93
CA ARG A 304 -21.37 -11.00 -29.27
C ARG A 304 -22.52 -12.00 -29.20
#